data_3dcc64a04af5f137a4ef8d0768aaa774
#
_entry.id   3dcc64a04af5f137a4ef8d0768aaa774
#
_cell.length_a   1.000
_cell.length_b   1.000
_cell.length_c   1.000
_cell.angle_alpha   90.00
_cell.angle_beta   90.00
_cell.angle_gamma   90.00
#
_symmetry.space_group_name_H-M   'P 1'
#
loop_
_entity.id
_entity.type
_entity.pdbx_description
1 polymer ?
#
loop_
_entity_poly.entity_id
_entity_poly.type
_entity_poly.pdbx_seq_one_letter_code
_entity_poly.pdbx_strand_id
1 'polypeptide(L)'
;MYKRQPDIGIITNIGVSHIEYLGSRDGILKAKLEILEGMKKGAPLILNGDNDKLVTVREPDYKLVFFGIENPNVDFRAKDIEEKNGFTSFTVEFYGASQRVTVPTVGIHNVYDALAAFAVGYEMRMEPQKIAAGLKSFVPSGMRQRIKKVGGITVIEDCYNASPDSQKAALDVLSSFKSNRRIAVLGDMLELGKYSDVSHENVGKYTENKNIDILFTYGAKAKHIAEGAKGFVDEIKSFDDKTELAKALLETLKDGDAVLFKASRGMKLEDVINSLYRAVSYTHLR
;
A
#
# COMPACT_ATOMS: atom_id res chain seq x y z
N MET A 1 0.99 23.90 20.36
CA MET A 1 2.41 23.83 19.95
C MET A 1 2.50 23.90 18.43
N TYR A 2 2.68 25.09 17.86
CA TYR A 2 2.78 25.32 16.42
C TYR A 2 4.11 24.76 15.88
N LYS A 3 4.17 23.47 15.59
CA LYS A 3 5.41 22.83 15.19
C LYS A 3 5.75 23.04 13.72
N ARG A 4 4.78 23.27 12.84
CA ARG A 4 4.98 23.52 11.40
C ARG A 4 3.78 24.29 10.84
N GLN A 5 4.06 25.18 9.89
CA GLN A 5 3.04 25.84 9.08
C GLN A 5 3.22 25.31 7.65
N PRO A 6 2.48 24.29 7.22
CA PRO A 6 2.62 23.75 5.89
C PRO A 6 2.11 24.75 4.84
N ASP A 7 2.88 24.89 3.75
CA ASP A 7 2.47 25.70 2.60
C ASP A 7 1.50 24.95 1.67
N ILE A 8 1.49 23.61 1.74
CA ILE A 8 0.57 22.72 1.00
C ILE A 8 0.16 21.58 1.94
N GLY A 9 -1.14 21.31 2.06
CA GLY A 9 -1.68 20.16 2.74
C GLY A 9 -2.04 19.04 1.78
N ILE A 10 -1.84 17.77 2.19
CA ILE A 10 -2.25 16.61 1.40
C ILE A 10 -2.95 15.61 2.29
N ILE A 11 -4.10 15.10 1.85
CA ILE A 11 -4.77 13.94 2.48
C ILE A 11 -5.05 12.91 1.37
N THR A 12 -4.35 11.80 1.42
CA THR A 12 -4.38 10.78 0.35
C THR A 12 -5.54 9.80 0.50
N ASN A 13 -5.93 9.47 1.73
CA ASN A 13 -6.98 8.48 1.96
C ASN A 13 -7.63 8.63 3.34
N ILE A 14 -8.92 8.31 3.46
CA ILE A 14 -9.65 8.07 4.69
C ILE A 14 -10.11 6.61 4.71
N GLY A 15 -9.22 5.73 5.16
CA GLY A 15 -9.50 4.32 5.40
C GLY A 15 -9.95 4.05 6.83
N VAL A 16 -9.57 2.90 7.37
CA VAL A 16 -9.90 2.47 8.75
C VAL A 16 -8.66 2.38 9.67
N SER A 17 -7.51 2.86 9.22
CA SER A 17 -6.30 2.91 10.05
C SER A 17 -6.55 3.79 11.28
N HIS A 18 -6.12 3.32 12.47
CA HIS A 18 -6.30 4.00 13.75
C HIS A 18 -7.77 4.20 14.18
N ILE A 19 -8.73 3.46 13.59
CA ILE A 19 -10.16 3.61 13.89
C ILE A 19 -10.49 3.27 15.34
N GLU A 20 -9.68 2.45 16.00
CA GLU A 20 -9.78 2.13 17.41
C GLU A 20 -9.77 3.39 18.28
N TYR A 21 -8.91 4.35 17.98
CA TYR A 21 -8.72 5.59 18.73
C TYR A 21 -9.64 6.71 18.26
N LEU A 22 -9.95 6.76 16.97
CA LEU A 22 -10.71 7.84 16.34
C LEU A 22 -12.20 7.52 16.17
N GLY A 23 -12.62 6.30 16.52
CA GLY A 23 -14.01 5.85 16.64
C GLY A 23 -14.72 5.57 15.32
N SER A 24 -14.49 6.39 14.28
CA SER A 24 -15.14 6.26 12.98
C SER A 24 -14.30 6.85 11.85
N ARG A 25 -14.67 6.58 10.59
CA ARG A 25 -14.04 7.23 9.43
C ARG A 25 -14.26 8.76 9.42
N ASP A 26 -15.37 9.25 9.98
CA ASP A 26 -15.58 10.69 10.15
C ASP A 26 -14.65 11.27 11.23
N GLY A 27 -14.38 10.53 12.29
CA GLY A 27 -13.36 10.90 13.28
C GLY A 27 -11.95 10.95 12.67
N ILE A 28 -11.62 10.00 11.79
CA ILE A 28 -10.36 9.99 11.05
C ILE A 28 -10.26 11.19 10.10
N LEU A 29 -11.34 11.51 9.37
CA LEU A 29 -11.40 12.70 8.50
C LEU A 29 -11.17 13.97 9.32
N LYS A 30 -11.88 14.12 10.44
CA LYS A 30 -11.73 15.29 11.33
C LYS A 30 -10.29 15.42 11.83
N ALA A 31 -9.69 14.35 12.33
CA ALA A 31 -8.31 14.36 12.82
C ALA A 31 -7.29 14.72 11.72
N LYS A 32 -7.49 14.24 10.49
CA LYS A 32 -6.60 14.60 9.35
C LYS A 32 -6.80 16.03 8.89
N LEU A 33 -8.00 16.59 8.99
CA LEU A 33 -8.28 17.98 8.68
C LEU A 33 -7.69 18.97 9.69
N GLU A 34 -7.22 18.53 10.87
CA GLU A 34 -6.45 19.35 11.81
C GLU A 34 -5.17 19.94 11.18
N ILE A 35 -4.71 19.39 10.04
CA ILE A 35 -3.62 20.00 9.24
C ILE A 35 -3.91 21.45 8.88
N LEU A 36 -5.19 21.80 8.71
CA LEU A 36 -5.65 23.15 8.35
C LEU A 36 -5.35 24.19 9.43
N GLU A 37 -5.28 23.79 10.70
CA GLU A 37 -5.00 24.71 11.83
C GLU A 37 -3.63 25.39 11.68
N GLY A 38 -2.69 24.73 10.99
CA GLY A 38 -1.35 25.26 10.73
C GLY A 38 -1.14 25.87 9.35
N MET A 39 -2.12 25.74 8.46
CA MET A 39 -2.00 26.22 7.07
C MET A 39 -2.40 27.68 6.91
N LYS A 40 -1.77 28.38 5.97
CA LYS A 40 -2.19 29.74 5.57
C LYS A 40 -3.49 29.68 4.78
N LYS A 41 -4.39 30.65 4.99
CA LYS A 41 -5.58 30.81 4.14
C LYS A 41 -5.18 30.97 2.67
N GLY A 42 -5.93 30.34 1.78
CA GLY A 42 -5.64 30.27 0.36
C GLY A 42 -4.59 29.24 -0.06
N ALA A 43 -3.93 28.57 0.90
CA ALA A 43 -2.96 27.51 0.59
C ALA A 43 -3.66 26.28 -0.04
N PRO A 44 -2.97 25.53 -0.94
CA PRO A 44 -3.53 24.34 -1.55
C PRO A 44 -3.73 23.22 -0.54
N LEU A 45 -4.93 22.61 -0.54
CA LEU A 45 -5.25 21.37 0.11
C LEU A 45 -5.54 20.32 -0.96
N ILE A 46 -4.64 19.35 -1.10
CA ILE A 46 -4.68 18.32 -2.14
C ILE A 46 -5.38 17.08 -1.58
N LEU A 47 -6.44 16.62 -2.23
CA LEU A 47 -7.36 15.60 -1.76
C LEU A 47 -7.58 14.52 -2.82
N ASN A 48 -7.68 13.27 -2.40
CA ASN A 48 -8.08 12.17 -3.27
C ASN A 48 -9.60 12.27 -3.58
N GLY A 49 -9.93 12.59 -4.83
CA GLY A 49 -11.30 12.74 -5.30
C GLY A 49 -12.05 11.43 -5.53
N ASP A 50 -11.37 10.28 -5.46
CA ASP A 50 -11.99 8.96 -5.50
C ASP A 50 -12.32 8.44 -4.09
N ASN A 51 -11.86 9.12 -3.05
CA ASN A 51 -12.22 8.75 -1.68
C ASN A 51 -13.55 9.39 -1.28
N ASP A 52 -14.51 8.55 -0.88
CA ASP A 52 -15.89 8.92 -0.55
C ASP A 52 -16.01 10.00 0.55
N LYS A 53 -15.03 10.08 1.47
CA LYS A 53 -14.99 11.10 2.52
C LYS A 53 -14.29 12.37 2.05
N LEU A 54 -13.19 12.26 1.32
CA LEU A 54 -12.41 13.42 0.89
C LEU A 54 -13.13 14.22 -0.19
N VAL A 55 -13.87 13.58 -1.08
CA VAL A 55 -14.64 14.26 -2.14
C VAL A 55 -15.75 15.17 -1.57
N THR A 56 -16.16 14.97 -0.32
CA THR A 56 -17.18 15.78 0.35
C THR A 56 -16.61 16.99 1.12
N VAL A 57 -15.29 17.13 1.21
CA VAL A 57 -14.65 18.24 1.92
C VAL A 57 -15.02 19.58 1.27
N ARG A 58 -15.42 20.54 2.09
CA ARG A 58 -15.74 21.91 1.67
C ARG A 58 -15.08 22.88 2.64
N GLU A 59 -13.96 23.45 2.24
CA GLU A 59 -13.15 24.35 3.05
C GLU A 59 -12.90 25.65 2.26
N PRO A 60 -13.80 26.64 2.35
CA PRO A 60 -13.76 27.83 1.49
C PRO A 60 -12.53 28.72 1.71
N ASP A 61 -11.88 28.58 2.86
CA ASP A 61 -10.65 29.32 3.17
C ASP A 61 -9.40 28.75 2.48
N TYR A 62 -9.51 27.61 1.75
CA TYR A 62 -8.37 26.92 1.14
C TYR A 62 -8.63 26.65 -0.35
N LYS A 63 -7.55 26.54 -1.13
CA LYS A 63 -7.63 26.09 -2.51
C LYS A 63 -7.74 24.56 -2.52
N LEU A 64 -8.93 24.02 -2.73
CA LEU A 64 -9.13 22.58 -2.87
C LEU A 64 -8.63 22.12 -4.24
N VAL A 65 -7.77 21.10 -4.26
CA VAL A 65 -7.20 20.49 -5.46
C VAL A 65 -7.45 18.99 -5.37
N PHE A 66 -8.12 18.42 -6.34
CA PHE A 66 -8.47 17.00 -6.34
C PHE A 66 -7.62 16.21 -7.33
N PHE A 67 -7.20 15.01 -6.90
CA PHE A 67 -6.60 14.04 -7.79
C PHE A 67 -7.37 12.72 -7.74
N GLY A 68 -7.32 11.93 -8.82
CA GLY A 68 -8.04 10.65 -8.87
C GLY A 68 -7.79 9.89 -10.16
N ILE A 69 -8.37 8.70 -10.22
CA ILE A 69 -8.33 7.79 -11.38
C ILE A 69 -9.74 7.64 -11.94
N GLU A 70 -10.69 7.32 -11.07
CA GLU A 70 -12.07 7.00 -11.43
C GLU A 70 -12.95 8.24 -11.61
N ASN A 71 -12.84 9.21 -10.71
CA ASN A 71 -13.65 10.41 -10.74
C ASN A 71 -13.22 11.33 -11.92
N PRO A 72 -14.11 11.59 -12.90
CA PRO A 72 -13.79 12.46 -14.03
C PRO A 72 -13.66 13.96 -13.65
N ASN A 73 -14.17 14.34 -12.49
CA ASN A 73 -14.25 15.73 -12.04
C ASN A 73 -13.12 16.10 -11.06
N VAL A 74 -11.90 15.67 -11.36
CA VAL A 74 -10.70 16.01 -10.58
C VAL A 74 -9.75 16.88 -11.37
N ASP A 75 -8.89 17.63 -10.67
CA ASP A 75 -7.91 18.52 -11.30
C ASP A 75 -6.74 17.75 -11.94
N PHE A 76 -6.36 16.63 -11.33
CA PHE A 76 -5.29 15.74 -11.81
C PHE A 76 -5.82 14.32 -11.92
N ARG A 77 -5.93 13.82 -13.13
CA ARG A 77 -6.49 12.50 -13.42
C ARG A 77 -5.47 11.58 -14.06
N ALA A 78 -5.31 10.36 -13.52
CA ALA A 78 -4.53 9.33 -14.20
C ALA A 78 -5.39 8.54 -15.20
N LYS A 79 -4.82 8.32 -16.39
CA LYS A 79 -5.36 7.47 -17.47
C LYS A 79 -4.27 6.59 -18.06
N ASP A 80 -4.66 5.62 -18.89
CA ASP A 80 -3.76 4.74 -19.64
C ASP A 80 -2.71 4.10 -18.74
N ILE A 81 -3.17 3.52 -17.61
CA ILE A 81 -2.30 2.91 -16.60
C ILE A 81 -1.83 1.55 -17.11
N GLU A 82 -0.52 1.38 -17.16
CA GLU A 82 0.15 0.18 -17.65
C GLU A 82 1.24 -0.25 -16.66
N GLU A 83 1.22 -1.52 -16.26
CA GLU A 83 2.26 -2.12 -15.43
C GLU A 83 3.15 -3.03 -16.27
N LYS A 84 4.45 -2.78 -16.27
CA LYS A 84 5.43 -3.58 -17.02
C LYS A 84 6.80 -3.56 -16.36
N ASN A 85 7.38 -4.75 -16.17
CA ASN A 85 8.75 -4.92 -15.68
C ASN A 85 9.05 -4.19 -14.35
N GLY A 86 8.10 -4.17 -13.43
CA GLY A 86 8.27 -3.51 -12.12
C GLY A 86 8.05 -2.00 -12.13
N PHE A 87 7.58 -1.45 -13.24
CA PHE A 87 7.23 -0.03 -13.39
C PHE A 87 5.75 0.11 -13.67
N THR A 88 5.16 1.20 -13.17
CA THR A 88 3.84 1.65 -13.59
C THR A 88 3.97 2.94 -14.38
N SER A 89 3.36 2.97 -15.58
CA SER A 89 3.32 4.14 -16.45
C SER A 89 1.88 4.57 -16.67
N PHE A 90 1.61 5.86 -16.62
CA PHE A 90 0.27 6.43 -16.82
C PHE A 90 0.34 7.85 -17.36
N THR A 91 -0.77 8.35 -17.90
CA THR A 91 -0.92 9.73 -18.36
C THR A 91 -1.63 10.54 -17.28
N VAL A 92 -1.03 11.63 -16.80
CA VAL A 92 -1.70 12.60 -15.94
C VAL A 92 -2.35 13.65 -16.84
N GLU A 93 -3.67 13.77 -16.78
CA GLU A 93 -4.43 14.88 -17.40
C GLU A 93 -4.68 15.96 -16.34
N PHE A 94 -4.42 17.23 -16.66
CA PHE A 94 -4.59 18.36 -15.75
C PHE A 94 -4.77 19.67 -16.52
N TYR A 95 -5.78 20.46 -16.18
CA TYR A 95 -6.06 21.81 -16.72
C TYR A 95 -5.93 21.91 -18.25
N GLY A 96 -6.39 20.90 -18.99
CA GLY A 96 -6.32 20.86 -20.45
C GLY A 96 -4.97 20.43 -21.04
N ALA A 97 -4.01 20.08 -20.21
CA ALA A 97 -2.71 19.53 -20.58
C ALA A 97 -2.60 18.06 -20.20
N SER A 98 -1.55 17.39 -20.67
CA SER A 98 -1.23 16.01 -20.25
C SER A 98 0.27 15.78 -20.16
N GLN A 99 0.67 14.84 -19.29
CA GLN A 99 2.05 14.43 -19.10
C GLN A 99 2.13 12.92 -18.85
N ARG A 100 2.94 12.21 -19.63
CA ARG A 100 3.25 10.80 -19.36
C ARG A 100 4.19 10.72 -18.15
N VAL A 101 3.84 9.87 -17.18
CA VAL A 101 4.58 9.61 -15.94
C VAL A 101 4.92 8.14 -15.87
N THR A 102 6.08 7.82 -15.31
CA THR A 102 6.49 6.45 -14.98
C THR A 102 7.06 6.43 -13.57
N VAL A 103 6.64 5.47 -12.76
CA VAL A 103 7.15 5.25 -11.40
C VAL A 103 7.75 3.85 -11.28
N PRO A 104 8.85 3.66 -10.54
CA PRO A 104 9.53 2.36 -10.38
C PRO A 104 8.87 1.51 -9.28
N THR A 105 7.54 1.44 -9.30
CA THR A 105 6.70 0.68 -8.39
C THR A 105 5.52 0.11 -9.16
N VAL A 106 4.87 -0.92 -8.63
CA VAL A 106 3.67 -1.52 -9.21
C VAL A 106 2.49 -1.38 -8.25
N GLY A 107 1.28 -1.40 -8.79
CA GLY A 107 0.04 -1.29 -8.04
C GLY A 107 -0.62 0.08 -8.10
N ILE A 108 -1.94 0.04 -8.18
CA ILE A 108 -2.78 1.24 -8.37
C ILE A 108 -2.63 2.28 -7.26
N HIS A 109 -2.33 1.84 -6.02
CA HIS A 109 -2.08 2.74 -4.89
C HIS A 109 -0.85 3.64 -5.11
N ASN A 110 0.18 3.15 -5.80
CA ASN A 110 1.34 3.96 -6.18
C ASN A 110 1.01 5.00 -7.26
N VAL A 111 -0.02 4.76 -8.09
CA VAL A 111 -0.53 5.78 -9.03
C VAL A 111 -1.16 6.92 -8.26
N TYR A 112 -1.99 6.64 -7.23
CA TYR A 112 -2.55 7.67 -6.36
C TYR A 112 -1.46 8.49 -5.64
N ASP A 113 -0.45 7.83 -5.09
CA ASP A 113 0.66 8.51 -4.42
C ASP A 113 1.46 9.40 -5.40
N ALA A 114 1.69 8.91 -6.62
CA ALA A 114 2.36 9.67 -7.67
C ALA A 114 1.51 10.84 -8.18
N LEU A 115 0.18 10.70 -8.29
CA LEU A 115 -0.73 11.80 -8.61
C LEU A 115 -0.69 12.89 -7.53
N ALA A 116 -0.74 12.52 -6.26
CA ALA A 116 -0.61 13.48 -5.15
C ALA A 116 0.72 14.23 -5.23
N ALA A 117 1.83 13.52 -5.47
CA ALA A 117 3.15 14.13 -5.61
C ALA A 117 3.24 15.01 -6.87
N PHE A 118 2.61 14.61 -7.99
CA PHE A 118 2.53 15.42 -9.21
C PHE A 118 1.77 16.72 -8.95
N ALA A 119 0.63 16.66 -8.27
CA ALA A 119 -0.17 17.82 -7.90
C ALA A 119 0.63 18.81 -7.02
N VAL A 120 1.38 18.29 -6.03
CA VAL A 120 2.30 19.13 -5.21
C VAL A 120 3.33 19.84 -6.08
N GLY A 121 4.03 19.10 -6.94
CA GLY A 121 5.04 19.68 -7.82
C GLY A 121 4.46 20.79 -8.71
N TYR A 122 3.25 20.56 -9.23
CA TYR A 122 2.55 21.56 -10.05
C TYR A 122 2.15 22.80 -9.24
N GLU A 123 1.60 22.63 -8.05
CA GLU A 123 1.26 23.76 -7.15
C GLU A 123 2.52 24.54 -6.72
N MET A 124 3.68 23.89 -6.67
CA MET A 124 4.99 24.53 -6.48
C MET A 124 5.56 25.15 -7.76
N ARG A 125 4.79 25.20 -8.86
CA ARG A 125 5.18 25.77 -10.16
C ARG A 125 6.37 25.05 -10.82
N MET A 126 6.55 23.77 -10.55
CA MET A 126 7.51 22.95 -11.28
C MET A 126 6.97 22.64 -12.69
N GLU A 127 7.85 22.54 -13.66
CA GLU A 127 7.49 22.07 -15.00
C GLU A 127 7.06 20.59 -14.96
N PRO A 128 5.97 20.20 -15.64
CA PRO A 128 5.45 18.83 -15.63
C PRO A 128 6.49 17.77 -15.98
N GLN A 129 7.40 18.06 -16.91
CA GLN A 129 8.49 17.17 -17.31
C GLN A 129 9.49 16.92 -16.18
N LYS A 130 9.77 17.97 -15.38
CA LYS A 130 10.67 17.84 -14.21
C LYS A 130 10.02 17.03 -13.10
N ILE A 131 8.70 17.20 -12.89
CA ILE A 131 7.93 16.39 -11.94
C ILE A 131 7.97 14.93 -12.37
N ALA A 132 7.68 14.63 -13.65
CA ALA A 132 7.72 13.27 -14.18
C ALA A 132 9.11 12.63 -14.07
N ALA A 133 10.18 13.39 -14.31
CA ALA A 133 11.55 12.92 -14.14
C ALA A 133 11.88 12.61 -12.68
N GLY A 134 11.43 13.44 -11.74
CA GLY A 134 11.56 13.21 -10.30
C GLY A 134 10.82 11.95 -9.85
N LEU A 135 9.60 11.75 -10.30
CA LEU A 135 8.80 10.56 -9.99
C LEU A 135 9.45 9.26 -10.53
N LYS A 136 10.05 9.33 -11.72
CA LYS A 136 10.78 8.19 -12.31
C LYS A 136 12.04 7.81 -11.51
N SER A 137 12.65 8.77 -10.83
CA SER A 137 13.85 8.56 -10.00
C SER A 137 13.54 8.14 -8.56
N PHE A 138 12.25 7.98 -8.21
CA PHE A 138 11.84 7.58 -6.88
C PHE A 138 12.44 6.24 -6.47
N VAL A 139 12.93 6.16 -5.25
CA VAL A 139 13.41 4.90 -4.66
C VAL A 139 12.56 4.60 -3.44
N PRO A 140 11.82 3.48 -3.42
CA PRO A 140 11.04 3.09 -2.25
C PRO A 140 11.92 2.98 -1.01
N SER A 141 11.51 3.61 0.09
CA SER A 141 12.24 3.61 1.35
C SER A 141 11.66 2.60 2.35
N GLY A 142 12.52 2.01 3.17
CA GLY A 142 12.12 1.05 4.20
C GLY A 142 11.56 -0.26 3.63
N MET A 143 10.64 -0.87 4.38
CA MET A 143 9.96 -2.11 4.00
C MET A 143 8.56 -1.81 3.43
N ARG A 144 8.51 -0.93 2.44
CA ARG A 144 7.30 -0.58 1.70
C ARG A 144 7.44 -1.05 0.26
N GLN A 145 6.79 -2.16 -0.06
CA GLN A 145 6.78 -2.77 -1.38
C GLN A 145 8.18 -2.92 -2.01
N ARG A 146 9.16 -3.31 -1.19
CA ARG A 146 10.51 -3.53 -1.68
C ARG A 146 10.62 -4.92 -2.31
N ILE A 147 10.91 -4.96 -3.60
CA ILE A 147 11.00 -6.20 -4.37
C ILE A 147 12.46 -6.61 -4.51
N LYS A 148 12.77 -7.84 -4.13
CA LYS A 148 14.11 -8.44 -4.26
C LYS A 148 14.03 -9.81 -4.90
N LYS A 149 15.05 -10.17 -5.66
CA LYS A 149 15.28 -11.54 -6.11
C LYS A 149 16.40 -12.17 -5.28
N VAL A 150 16.10 -13.29 -4.64
CA VAL A 150 17.05 -13.99 -3.76
C VAL A 150 16.91 -15.50 -3.99
N GLY A 151 17.97 -16.16 -4.47
CA GLY A 151 17.98 -17.61 -4.69
C GLY A 151 16.86 -18.10 -5.59
N GLY A 152 16.58 -17.38 -6.71
CA GLY A 152 15.51 -17.73 -7.64
C GLY A 152 14.10 -17.37 -7.19
N ILE A 153 13.93 -16.85 -5.95
CA ILE A 153 12.66 -16.45 -5.37
C ILE A 153 12.50 -14.93 -5.48
N THR A 154 11.29 -14.47 -5.79
CA THR A 154 10.92 -13.04 -5.71
C THR A 154 10.32 -12.75 -4.34
N VAL A 155 10.95 -11.88 -3.56
CA VAL A 155 10.51 -11.48 -2.22
C VAL A 155 9.96 -10.06 -2.28
N ILE A 156 8.71 -9.87 -1.80
CA ILE A 156 8.03 -8.58 -1.69
C ILE A 156 7.95 -8.21 -0.21
N GLU A 157 8.83 -7.30 0.22
CA GLU A 157 8.88 -6.80 1.60
C GLU A 157 7.92 -5.60 1.73
N ASP A 158 6.78 -5.79 2.38
CA ASP A 158 5.79 -4.73 2.63
C ASP A 158 5.26 -4.78 4.07
N CYS A 159 6.16 -4.91 5.05
CA CYS A 159 5.84 -5.11 6.46
C CYS A 159 6.16 -3.89 7.36
N TYR A 160 6.18 -2.67 6.79
CA TYR A 160 6.29 -1.46 7.60
C TYR A 160 5.04 -1.21 8.44
N ASN A 161 3.85 -1.40 7.85
CA ASN A 161 2.55 -1.33 8.52
C ASN A 161 1.50 -2.09 7.71
N ALA A 162 0.35 -2.40 8.32
CA ALA A 162 -0.77 -3.05 7.66
C ALA A 162 -2.11 -2.42 8.06
N SER A 163 -2.99 -2.30 7.09
CA SER A 163 -4.40 -1.98 7.21
C SER A 163 -5.18 -2.84 6.21
N PRO A 164 -6.51 -2.97 6.32
CA PRO A 164 -7.30 -3.77 5.37
C PRO A 164 -7.05 -3.37 3.91
N ASP A 165 -7.09 -2.07 3.60
CA ASP A 165 -6.87 -1.57 2.25
C ASP A 165 -5.44 -1.87 1.76
N SER A 166 -4.44 -1.69 2.62
CA SER A 166 -3.06 -1.92 2.25
C SER A 166 -2.71 -3.42 2.12
N GLN A 167 -3.35 -4.32 2.87
CA GLN A 167 -3.18 -5.77 2.67
C GLN A 167 -3.81 -6.22 1.35
N LYS A 168 -5.00 -5.71 1.01
CA LYS A 168 -5.65 -5.97 -0.29
C LYS A 168 -4.78 -5.48 -1.45
N ALA A 169 -4.29 -4.25 -1.37
CA ALA A 169 -3.39 -3.70 -2.39
C ALA A 169 -2.11 -4.53 -2.56
N ALA A 170 -1.54 -5.05 -1.47
CA ALA A 170 -0.36 -5.91 -1.54
C ALA A 170 -0.67 -7.29 -2.17
N LEU A 171 -1.87 -7.84 -1.94
CA LEU A 171 -2.34 -9.05 -2.61
C LEU A 171 -2.53 -8.82 -4.12
N ASP A 172 -3.03 -7.66 -4.54
CA ASP A 172 -3.11 -7.28 -5.95
C ASP A 172 -1.72 -7.23 -6.59
N VAL A 173 -0.75 -6.64 -5.89
CA VAL A 173 0.64 -6.63 -6.34
C VAL A 173 1.19 -8.04 -6.47
N LEU A 174 1.03 -8.91 -5.46
CA LEU A 174 1.47 -10.30 -5.56
C LEU A 174 0.81 -11.04 -6.72
N SER A 175 -0.49 -10.83 -6.92
CA SER A 175 -1.26 -11.42 -8.01
C SER A 175 -0.75 -11.02 -9.40
N SER A 176 -0.18 -9.82 -9.56
CA SER A 176 0.35 -9.33 -10.83
C SER A 176 1.69 -9.96 -11.25
N PHE A 177 2.39 -10.62 -10.32
CA PHE A 177 3.68 -11.25 -10.62
C PHE A 177 3.54 -12.53 -11.44
N LYS A 178 4.36 -12.66 -12.47
CA LYS A 178 4.56 -13.92 -13.18
C LYS A 178 5.53 -14.78 -12.37
N SER A 179 4.99 -15.77 -11.67
CA SER A 179 5.72 -16.70 -10.81
C SER A 179 5.13 -18.10 -10.91
N ASN A 180 5.88 -19.12 -10.48
CA ASN A 180 5.38 -20.50 -10.43
C ASN A 180 4.26 -20.63 -9.40
N ARG A 181 4.49 -20.09 -8.20
CA ARG A 181 3.48 -20.00 -7.13
C ARG A 181 3.55 -18.63 -6.47
N ARG A 182 2.41 -18.19 -5.93
CA ARG A 182 2.25 -16.96 -5.16
C ARG A 182 1.95 -17.32 -3.72
N ILE A 183 2.83 -16.89 -2.84
CA ILE A 183 2.78 -17.19 -1.41
C ILE A 183 2.55 -15.88 -0.66
N ALA A 184 1.49 -15.80 0.12
CA ALA A 184 1.21 -14.65 0.96
C ALA A 184 1.52 -14.97 2.43
N VAL A 185 2.34 -14.16 3.08
CA VAL A 185 2.61 -14.19 4.52
C VAL A 185 1.99 -12.94 5.13
N LEU A 186 0.80 -13.08 5.72
CA LEU A 186 0.01 -11.97 6.25
C LEU A 186 -0.06 -12.05 7.77
N GLY A 187 0.30 -10.96 8.45
CA GLY A 187 0.17 -10.86 9.90
C GLY A 187 -0.94 -9.92 10.33
N ASP A 188 -1.09 -9.82 11.66
CA ASP A 188 -2.12 -8.99 12.27
C ASP A 188 -2.09 -7.54 11.78
N MET A 189 -3.29 -6.99 11.59
CA MET A 189 -3.53 -5.56 11.44
C MET A 189 -3.95 -5.00 12.80
N LEU A 190 -3.07 -4.21 13.40
CA LEU A 190 -3.27 -3.61 14.72
C LEU A 190 -4.13 -2.35 14.65
N GLU A 191 -4.63 -1.88 15.79
CA GLU A 191 -5.37 -0.62 15.97
C GLU A 191 -6.72 -0.56 15.23
N LEU A 192 -7.35 -1.72 15.01
CA LEU A 192 -8.67 -1.84 14.40
C LEU A 192 -9.81 -1.96 15.43
N GLY A 193 -9.46 -2.18 16.71
CA GLY A 193 -10.45 -2.31 17.79
C GLY A 193 -11.54 -3.34 17.48
N LYS A 194 -12.79 -2.98 17.68
CA LYS A 194 -13.96 -3.84 17.41
C LYS A 194 -14.13 -4.27 15.94
N TYR A 195 -13.46 -3.60 15.01
CA TYR A 195 -13.52 -3.94 13.58
C TYR A 195 -12.47 -4.97 13.18
N SER A 196 -11.61 -5.41 14.10
CA SER A 196 -10.46 -6.26 13.81
C SER A 196 -10.86 -7.56 13.12
N ASP A 197 -11.73 -8.35 13.73
CA ASP A 197 -12.04 -9.71 13.26
C ASP A 197 -12.67 -9.68 11.85
N VAL A 198 -13.67 -8.83 11.66
CA VAL A 198 -14.33 -8.65 10.34
C VAL A 198 -13.36 -8.11 9.28
N SER A 199 -12.46 -7.21 9.66
CA SER A 199 -11.47 -6.66 8.73
C SER A 199 -10.47 -7.71 8.27
N HIS A 200 -10.00 -8.55 9.17
CA HIS A 200 -9.10 -9.67 8.85
C HIS A 200 -9.83 -10.69 7.96
N GLU A 201 -11.04 -11.08 8.31
CA GLU A 201 -11.86 -12.01 7.50
C GLU A 201 -12.08 -11.46 6.07
N ASN A 202 -12.39 -10.17 5.93
CA ASN A 202 -12.57 -9.54 4.63
C ASN A 202 -11.28 -9.48 3.79
N VAL A 203 -10.11 -9.43 4.40
CA VAL A 203 -8.83 -9.59 3.68
C VAL A 203 -8.67 -11.03 3.20
N GLY A 204 -9.06 -12.02 4.02
CA GLY A 204 -9.08 -13.41 3.60
C GLY A 204 -10.00 -13.65 2.40
N LYS A 205 -11.24 -13.19 2.46
CA LYS A 205 -12.18 -13.24 1.33
C LYS A 205 -11.66 -12.56 0.07
N TYR A 206 -10.86 -11.51 0.22
CA TYR A 206 -10.27 -10.80 -0.92
C TYR A 206 -9.25 -11.64 -1.70
N THR A 207 -8.80 -12.78 -1.18
CA THR A 207 -7.95 -13.72 -1.94
C THR A 207 -8.69 -14.40 -3.07
N GLU A 208 -10.03 -14.32 -3.11
CA GLU A 208 -10.83 -14.78 -4.24
C GLU A 208 -10.33 -14.13 -5.54
N ASN A 209 -10.09 -14.95 -6.54
CA ASN A 209 -9.58 -14.53 -7.87
C ASN A 209 -8.19 -13.83 -7.86
N LYS A 210 -7.40 -13.96 -6.79
CA LYS A 210 -6.03 -13.40 -6.72
C LYS A 210 -4.95 -14.42 -7.09
N ASN A 211 -5.32 -15.67 -7.36
CA ASN A 211 -4.38 -16.74 -7.68
C ASN A 211 -3.27 -16.88 -6.63
N ILE A 212 -3.63 -16.83 -5.35
CA ILE A 212 -2.73 -17.10 -4.24
C ILE A 212 -2.72 -18.61 -3.99
N ASP A 213 -1.56 -19.25 -4.15
CA ASP A 213 -1.43 -20.70 -4.02
C ASP A 213 -1.31 -21.12 -2.55
N ILE A 214 -0.58 -20.33 -1.76
CA ILE A 214 -0.32 -20.62 -0.34
C ILE A 214 -0.52 -19.36 0.49
N LEU A 215 -1.23 -19.48 1.60
CA LEU A 215 -1.42 -18.43 2.58
C LEU A 215 -0.87 -18.86 3.94
N PHE A 216 0.12 -18.14 4.43
CA PHE A 216 0.59 -18.23 5.80
C PHE A 216 0.08 -17.02 6.58
N THR A 217 -0.55 -17.27 7.73
CA THR A 217 -1.00 -16.19 8.62
C THR A 217 -0.20 -16.20 9.92
N TYR A 218 0.10 -15.02 10.46
CA TYR A 218 0.89 -14.86 11.67
C TYR A 218 0.21 -13.93 12.67
N GLY A 219 -0.11 -14.46 13.83
CA GLY A 219 -0.74 -13.75 14.94
C GLY A 219 -2.17 -14.16 15.22
N ALA A 220 -2.69 -13.75 16.36
CA ALA A 220 -3.98 -14.19 16.86
C ALA A 220 -5.16 -13.70 15.99
N LYS A 221 -5.07 -12.49 15.46
CA LYS A 221 -6.12 -11.90 14.60
C LYS A 221 -6.01 -12.33 13.15
N ALA A 222 -4.81 -12.61 12.67
CA ALA A 222 -4.59 -13.09 11.31
C ALA A 222 -5.22 -14.48 11.04
N LYS A 223 -5.60 -15.22 12.08
CA LYS A 223 -6.41 -16.44 11.94
C LYS A 223 -7.75 -16.18 11.26
N HIS A 224 -8.35 -15.01 11.43
CA HIS A 224 -9.55 -14.60 10.69
C HIS A 224 -9.28 -14.38 9.19
N ILE A 225 -8.04 -14.00 8.80
CA ILE A 225 -7.66 -13.99 7.37
C ILE A 225 -7.70 -15.42 6.83
N ALA A 226 -7.13 -16.37 7.57
CA ALA A 226 -7.15 -17.78 7.19
C ALA A 226 -8.59 -18.32 7.03
N GLU A 227 -9.48 -17.97 7.98
CA GLU A 227 -10.88 -18.36 7.90
C GLU A 227 -11.57 -17.76 6.65
N GLY A 228 -11.36 -16.48 6.39
CA GLY A 228 -11.94 -15.79 5.22
C GLY A 228 -11.42 -16.30 3.89
N ALA A 229 -10.21 -16.85 3.84
CA ALA A 229 -9.57 -17.37 2.64
C ALA A 229 -9.97 -18.84 2.29
N LYS A 230 -10.67 -19.52 3.19
CA LYS A 230 -11.12 -20.92 2.95
C LYS A 230 -11.95 -21.04 1.67
N GLY A 231 -11.57 -21.98 0.82
CA GLY A 231 -12.21 -22.20 -0.48
C GLY A 231 -11.67 -21.34 -1.62
N PHE A 232 -10.76 -20.38 -1.33
CA PHE A 232 -10.12 -19.52 -2.32
C PHE A 232 -8.63 -19.76 -2.45
N VAL A 233 -8.00 -20.32 -1.41
CA VAL A 233 -6.57 -20.66 -1.36
C VAL A 233 -6.42 -22.13 -1.00
N ASP A 234 -5.60 -22.87 -1.76
CA ASP A 234 -5.49 -24.33 -1.63
C ASP A 234 -4.76 -24.75 -0.33
N GLU A 235 -3.70 -24.04 0.03
CA GLU A 235 -2.91 -24.34 1.23
C GLU A 235 -2.90 -23.14 2.18
N ILE A 236 -3.46 -23.32 3.38
CA ILE A 236 -3.54 -22.30 4.43
C ILE A 236 -2.93 -22.84 5.72
N LYS A 237 -1.97 -22.11 6.29
CA LYS A 237 -1.37 -22.42 7.59
C LYS A 237 -1.31 -21.18 8.48
N SER A 238 -1.64 -21.34 9.76
CA SER A 238 -1.62 -20.26 10.76
C SER A 238 -0.55 -20.52 11.81
N PHE A 239 0.16 -19.47 12.22
CA PHE A 239 1.27 -19.52 13.15
C PHE A 239 1.11 -18.47 14.25
N ASP A 240 1.51 -18.83 15.47
CA ASP A 240 1.62 -17.91 16.62
C ASP A 240 3.11 -17.65 16.97
N ASP A 241 4.03 -18.42 16.40
CA ASP A 241 5.49 -18.30 16.59
C ASP A 241 6.21 -18.01 15.27
N LYS A 242 7.13 -17.03 15.29
CA LYS A 242 7.90 -16.62 14.11
C LYS A 242 8.92 -17.66 13.67
N THR A 243 9.45 -18.44 14.59
CA THR A 243 10.44 -19.48 14.28
C THR A 243 9.79 -20.64 13.53
N GLU A 244 8.59 -21.03 13.98
CA GLU A 244 7.79 -22.04 13.28
C GLU A 244 7.36 -21.55 11.90
N LEU A 245 6.89 -20.30 11.79
CA LEU A 245 6.57 -19.68 10.49
C LEU A 245 7.78 -19.67 9.56
N ALA A 246 8.95 -19.23 10.05
CA ALA A 246 10.17 -19.16 9.25
C ALA A 246 10.60 -20.55 8.77
N LYS A 247 10.53 -21.57 9.64
CA LYS A 247 10.83 -22.95 9.30
C LYS A 247 9.88 -23.50 8.23
N ALA A 248 8.57 -23.36 8.43
CA ALA A 248 7.56 -23.80 7.47
C ALA A 248 7.71 -23.11 6.12
N LEU A 249 8.05 -21.82 6.12
CA LEU A 249 8.29 -21.05 4.89
C LEU A 249 9.50 -21.60 4.13
N LEU A 250 10.63 -21.85 4.82
CA LEU A 250 11.84 -22.39 4.21
C LEU A 250 11.65 -23.79 3.63
N GLU A 251 10.84 -24.63 4.27
CA GLU A 251 10.48 -25.96 3.78
C GLU A 251 9.52 -25.90 2.57
N THR A 252 8.77 -24.81 2.43
CA THR A 252 7.76 -24.64 1.39
C THR A 252 8.30 -24.00 0.13
N LEU A 253 9.18 -22.97 0.25
CA LEU A 253 9.66 -22.16 -0.85
C LEU A 253 10.46 -22.97 -1.88
N LYS A 254 10.22 -22.66 -3.17
CA LYS A 254 10.87 -23.26 -4.32
C LYS A 254 11.32 -22.19 -5.31
N ASP A 255 12.25 -22.56 -6.16
CA ASP A 255 12.70 -21.69 -7.26
C ASP A 255 11.52 -21.26 -8.15
N GLY A 256 11.47 -20.00 -8.51
CA GLY A 256 10.40 -19.39 -9.30
C GLY A 256 9.19 -18.92 -8.48
N ASP A 257 9.19 -19.07 -7.15
CA ASP A 257 8.12 -18.55 -6.30
C ASP A 257 8.17 -17.02 -6.13
N ALA A 258 6.99 -16.41 -5.90
CA ALA A 258 6.88 -15.05 -5.38
C ALA A 258 6.27 -15.10 -3.98
N VAL A 259 6.91 -14.44 -3.01
CA VAL A 259 6.44 -14.38 -1.62
C VAL A 259 6.26 -12.94 -1.16
N LEU A 260 5.07 -12.63 -0.64
CA LEU A 260 4.71 -11.34 -0.04
C LEU A 260 4.77 -11.45 1.49
N PHE A 261 5.36 -10.46 2.13
CA PHE A 261 5.33 -10.29 3.58
C PHE A 261 4.62 -8.99 3.94
N LYS A 262 3.50 -9.07 4.69
CA LYS A 262 2.76 -7.90 5.12
C LYS A 262 2.12 -8.06 6.50
N ALA A 263 2.45 -7.15 7.40
CA ALA A 263 1.90 -7.08 8.76
C ALA A 263 2.03 -5.67 9.33
N SER A 264 1.33 -5.40 10.42
CA SER A 264 1.56 -4.20 11.22
C SER A 264 2.98 -4.18 11.80
N ARG A 265 3.52 -2.98 12.02
CA ARG A 265 4.90 -2.78 12.50
C ARG A 265 5.22 -3.56 13.78
N GLY A 266 4.25 -3.63 14.71
CA GLY A 266 4.39 -4.36 15.97
C GLY A 266 4.62 -5.85 15.82
N MET A 267 4.26 -6.45 14.67
CA MET A 267 4.45 -7.87 14.39
C MET A 267 5.90 -8.23 14.06
N LYS A 268 6.73 -7.27 13.69
CA LYS A 268 8.16 -7.44 13.36
C LYS A 268 8.41 -8.60 12.39
N LEU A 269 7.66 -8.63 11.28
CA LEU A 269 7.72 -9.71 10.30
C LEU A 269 9.07 -9.73 9.54
N GLU A 270 9.84 -8.64 9.63
CA GLU A 270 11.23 -8.58 9.14
C GLU A 270 12.15 -9.64 9.75
N ASP A 271 11.84 -10.15 10.93
CA ASP A 271 12.63 -11.23 11.55
C ASP A 271 12.55 -12.52 10.72
N VAL A 272 11.35 -12.83 10.18
CA VAL A 272 11.11 -13.97 9.29
C VAL A 272 11.84 -13.77 7.95
N ILE A 273 11.76 -12.55 7.38
CA ILE A 273 12.46 -12.20 6.14
C ILE A 273 13.98 -12.36 6.29
N ASN A 274 14.53 -11.89 7.41
CA ASN A 274 15.97 -12.01 7.70
C ASN A 274 16.40 -13.48 7.84
N SER A 275 15.56 -14.33 8.43
CA SER A 275 15.82 -15.78 8.52
C SER A 275 15.84 -16.43 7.14
N LEU A 276 14.92 -16.04 6.24
CA LEU A 276 14.91 -16.47 4.84
C LEU A 276 16.21 -16.08 4.13
N TYR A 277 16.65 -14.82 4.25
CA TYR A 277 17.86 -14.35 3.58
C TYR A 277 19.13 -15.07 4.07
N ARG A 278 19.23 -15.33 5.38
CA ARG A 278 20.33 -16.11 5.92
C ARG A 278 20.37 -17.52 5.35
N ALA A 279 19.24 -18.22 5.33
CA ALA A 279 19.16 -19.59 4.82
C ALA A 279 19.55 -19.69 3.34
N VAL A 280 19.01 -18.80 2.49
CA VAL A 280 19.32 -18.78 1.04
C VAL A 280 20.79 -18.44 0.79
N SER A 281 21.38 -17.51 1.56
CA SER A 281 22.81 -17.18 1.43
C SER A 281 23.72 -18.37 1.77
N TYR A 282 23.33 -19.20 2.72
CA TYR A 282 24.10 -20.43 3.07
C TYR A 282 23.97 -21.55 2.04
N THR A 283 22.83 -21.66 1.34
CA THR A 283 22.62 -22.70 0.31
C THR A 283 23.35 -22.41 -0.99
N HIS A 284 23.64 -21.15 -1.32
CA HIS A 284 24.43 -20.78 -2.50
C HIS A 284 25.95 -20.84 -2.30
N LEU A 285 26.43 -21.14 -1.09
CA LEU A 285 27.85 -21.37 -0.77
C LEU A 285 28.25 -22.85 -0.81
N ARG A 286 27.35 -23.73 -1.18
CA ARG A 286 27.59 -25.15 -1.44
C ARG A 286 27.30 -25.47 -2.92
#